data_2daf210c9129b8cdfafcde80c845a218
#
_entry.id   2daf210c9129b8cdfafcde80c845a218
#
_cell.length_a   1.000
_cell.length_b   1.000
_cell.length_c   1.000
_cell.angle_alpha   90.00
_cell.angle_beta   90.00
_cell.angle_gamma   90.00
#
_symmetry.space_group_name_H-M   'P 1'
#
loop_
_entity.id
_entity.type
_entity.pdbx_description
1 polymer ?
#
loop_
_entity_poly.entity_id
_entity_poly.type
_entity_poly.pdbx_seq_one_letter_code
_entity_poly.pdbx_strand_id
1 'polypeptide(L)'
;MTATALSIPTTPLADGTAFPLIGFGTSGMKGVEGARAISEALRAGYRLIDSAAQYGNEAALGQGLRDSGVDPDQALVTTKIAGGDQGRDAAREGFLGSLRRLGLERAALVLIHWPNPSRGLALETWRTLIDLKEEGLALHIGVSNFRPEQLQELIDATGVTPEVNQIQLSPALPRAETVAFHREHGIVTQAWGPLGGREGLGDQFALRRVARKHGVSASQISLRWAIDQDIVVIPKSQDPQRQRTNASLQGIELDDEDRALLASLDLGEEAAWDSREHEEW
;
A
#
# COMPACT_ATOMS: atom_id res chain seq x y z
N MET A 1 1.35 1.18 -32.22
CA MET A 1 1.71 -0.04 -31.45
C MET A 1 0.91 0.00 -30.17
N THR A 2 -0.07 -0.87 -30.00
CA THR A 2 -0.80 -1.04 -28.73
C THR A 2 0.20 -1.57 -27.70
N ALA A 3 0.53 -0.78 -26.69
CA ALA A 3 1.38 -1.23 -25.60
C ALA A 3 0.69 -2.44 -24.95
N THR A 4 1.42 -3.54 -24.82
CA THR A 4 0.93 -4.73 -24.12
C THR A 4 0.54 -4.34 -22.71
N ALA A 5 -0.66 -4.73 -22.27
CA ALA A 5 -1.10 -4.48 -20.90
C ALA A 5 -0.15 -5.15 -19.91
N LEU A 6 0.09 -4.48 -18.76
CA LEU A 6 0.91 -5.04 -17.69
C LEU A 6 0.27 -6.33 -17.15
N SER A 7 1.10 -7.36 -16.94
CA SER A 7 0.71 -8.57 -16.23
C SER A 7 1.25 -8.49 -14.80
N ILE A 8 0.40 -8.01 -13.88
CA ILE A 8 0.73 -7.87 -12.45
C ILE A 8 0.29 -9.15 -11.74
N PRO A 9 1.20 -9.87 -11.04
CA PRO A 9 0.83 -11.03 -10.24
C PRO A 9 -0.03 -10.61 -9.04
N THR A 10 -0.76 -11.59 -8.46
CA THR A 10 -1.68 -11.36 -7.34
C THR A 10 -1.37 -12.30 -6.17
N THR A 11 -1.74 -11.86 -4.96
CA THR A 11 -1.85 -12.70 -3.77
C THR A 11 -3.31 -12.73 -3.30
N PRO A 12 -3.83 -13.81 -2.71
CA PRO A 12 -5.21 -13.83 -2.24
C PRO A 12 -5.36 -13.08 -0.92
N LEU A 13 -6.45 -12.32 -0.76
CA LEU A 13 -6.97 -11.93 0.55
C LEU A 13 -7.70 -13.13 1.20
N ALA A 14 -8.11 -12.99 2.46
CA ALA A 14 -8.70 -14.07 3.25
C ALA A 14 -9.97 -14.66 2.62
N ASP A 15 -10.73 -13.88 1.86
CA ASP A 15 -11.94 -14.33 1.14
C ASP A 15 -11.65 -14.88 -0.27
N GLY A 16 -10.37 -14.93 -0.68
CA GLY A 16 -9.94 -15.38 -2.00
C GLY A 16 -9.88 -14.28 -3.07
N THR A 17 -10.20 -13.03 -2.72
CA THR A 17 -10.06 -11.90 -3.66
C THR A 17 -8.61 -11.77 -4.13
N ALA A 18 -8.41 -11.74 -5.45
CA ALA A 18 -7.08 -11.58 -6.06
C ALA A 18 -6.57 -10.14 -5.84
N PHE A 19 -5.59 -9.98 -4.96
CA PHE A 19 -5.01 -8.69 -4.61
C PHE A 19 -3.69 -8.46 -5.35
N PRO A 20 -3.56 -7.41 -6.19
CA PRO A 20 -2.36 -7.20 -7.00
C PRO A 20 -1.11 -7.00 -6.13
N LEU A 21 -0.02 -7.71 -6.44
CA LEU A 21 1.26 -7.54 -5.75
C LEU A 21 1.94 -6.19 -6.05
N ILE A 22 1.54 -5.52 -7.12
CA ILE A 22 2.05 -4.19 -7.47
C ILE A 22 0.86 -3.24 -7.64
N GLY A 23 0.72 -2.31 -6.69
CA GLY A 23 -0.22 -1.20 -6.74
C GLY A 23 0.45 0.12 -7.11
N PHE A 24 -0.34 1.17 -7.13
CA PHE A 24 0.08 2.53 -7.48
C PHE A 24 -0.19 3.49 -6.33
N GLY A 25 0.87 4.00 -5.68
CA GLY A 25 0.78 4.99 -4.62
C GLY A 25 0.55 6.39 -5.16
N THR A 26 -0.35 7.17 -4.54
CA THR A 26 -0.77 8.49 -5.04
C THR A 26 -0.39 9.66 -4.12
N SER A 27 0.29 9.43 -3.00
CA SER A 27 0.66 10.49 -2.06
C SER A 27 1.31 11.69 -2.77
N GLY A 28 0.75 12.91 -2.56
CA GLY A 28 1.21 14.13 -3.20
C GLY A 28 0.74 14.37 -4.64
N MET A 29 -0.05 13.47 -5.23
CA MET A 29 -0.64 13.65 -6.57
C MET A 29 -1.97 14.40 -6.46
N LYS A 30 -1.96 15.72 -6.69
CA LYS A 30 -3.13 16.59 -6.54
C LYS A 30 -3.54 17.23 -7.86
N GLY A 31 -4.80 17.70 -7.93
CA GLY A 31 -5.33 18.46 -9.05
C GLY A 31 -5.28 17.71 -10.39
N VAL A 32 -5.22 18.44 -11.47
CA VAL A 32 -5.27 17.91 -12.86
C VAL A 32 -4.08 16.99 -13.16
N GLU A 33 -2.88 17.38 -12.74
CA GLU A 33 -1.67 16.56 -12.97
C GLU A 33 -1.72 15.24 -12.21
N GLY A 34 -2.23 15.25 -10.97
CA GLY A 34 -2.46 14.03 -10.21
C GLY A 34 -3.48 13.11 -10.88
N ALA A 35 -4.62 13.66 -11.31
CA ALA A 35 -5.64 12.91 -12.01
C ALA A 35 -5.10 12.29 -13.33
N ARG A 36 -4.29 13.04 -14.08
CA ARG A 36 -3.64 12.55 -15.30
C ARG A 36 -2.72 11.38 -15.02
N ALA A 37 -1.82 11.50 -14.03
CA ALA A 37 -0.88 10.43 -13.67
C ALA A 37 -1.59 9.16 -13.22
N ILE A 38 -2.69 9.28 -12.47
CA ILE A 38 -3.52 8.15 -12.03
C ILE A 38 -4.22 7.50 -13.23
N SER A 39 -4.80 8.30 -14.13
CA SER A 39 -5.44 7.80 -15.35
C SER A 39 -4.45 7.03 -16.25
N GLU A 40 -3.22 7.54 -16.39
CA GLU A 40 -2.15 6.88 -17.14
C GLU A 40 -1.74 5.54 -16.51
N ALA A 41 -1.63 5.47 -15.18
CA ALA A 41 -1.34 4.22 -14.46
C ALA A 41 -2.45 3.17 -14.67
N LEU A 42 -3.72 3.57 -14.57
CA LEU A 42 -4.86 2.68 -14.82
C LEU A 42 -4.88 2.16 -16.26
N ARG A 43 -4.64 3.04 -17.25
CA ARG A 43 -4.52 2.65 -18.67
C ARG A 43 -3.32 1.75 -18.94
N ALA A 44 -2.24 1.89 -18.18
CA ALA A 44 -1.09 1.00 -18.26
C ALA A 44 -1.38 -0.42 -17.73
N GLY A 45 -2.41 -0.58 -16.86
CA GLY A 45 -2.81 -1.89 -16.33
C GLY A 45 -2.78 -2.01 -14.82
N TYR A 46 -2.42 -0.96 -14.08
CA TYR A 46 -2.60 -0.97 -12.63
C TYR A 46 -4.08 -1.12 -12.26
N ARG A 47 -4.33 -1.91 -11.22
CA ARG A 47 -5.69 -2.13 -10.70
C ARG A 47 -5.80 -1.90 -9.20
N LEU A 48 -4.70 -1.82 -8.46
CA LEU A 48 -4.65 -1.41 -7.06
C LEU A 48 -4.12 0.03 -6.99
N ILE A 49 -4.95 0.96 -6.49
CA ILE A 49 -4.63 2.39 -6.38
C ILE A 49 -4.74 2.79 -4.91
N ASP A 50 -3.62 3.20 -4.32
CA ASP A 50 -3.54 3.58 -2.91
C ASP A 50 -3.61 5.10 -2.73
N SER A 51 -4.57 5.54 -1.92
CA SER A 51 -4.75 6.92 -1.49
C SER A 51 -5.00 6.99 0.02
N ALA A 52 -5.32 8.17 0.53
CA ALA A 52 -5.75 8.44 1.89
C ALA A 52 -6.49 9.78 1.97
N ALA A 53 -7.40 9.93 2.94
CA ALA A 53 -8.06 11.21 3.20
C ALA A 53 -7.05 12.33 3.48
N GLN A 54 -6.01 12.02 4.26
CA GLN A 54 -4.92 12.95 4.63
C GLN A 54 -4.12 13.47 3.43
N TYR A 55 -4.07 12.74 2.31
CA TYR A 55 -3.33 13.21 1.13
C TYR A 55 -4.01 14.39 0.44
N GLY A 56 -5.30 14.60 0.68
CA GLY A 56 -6.11 15.64 0.05
C GLY A 56 -6.17 15.53 -1.47
N ASN A 57 -6.15 14.29 -1.99
CA ASN A 57 -6.09 14.01 -3.42
C ASN A 57 -7.16 13.02 -3.91
N GLU A 58 -8.10 12.63 -3.06
CA GLU A 58 -9.14 11.67 -3.41
C GLU A 58 -10.02 12.15 -4.58
N ALA A 59 -10.30 13.46 -4.66
CA ALA A 59 -11.01 14.02 -5.81
C ALA A 59 -10.21 13.88 -7.12
N ALA A 60 -8.87 14.05 -7.06
CA ALA A 60 -8.01 13.82 -8.22
C ALA A 60 -7.97 12.34 -8.61
N LEU A 61 -7.99 11.42 -7.62
CA LEU A 61 -8.10 9.99 -7.90
C LEU A 61 -9.43 9.66 -8.57
N GLY A 62 -10.55 10.12 -8.02
CA GLY A 62 -11.87 9.91 -8.65
C GLY A 62 -11.94 10.45 -10.08
N GLN A 63 -11.35 11.62 -10.35
CA GLN A 63 -11.25 12.16 -11.71
C GLN A 63 -10.36 11.27 -12.58
N GLY A 64 -9.19 10.85 -12.11
CA GLY A 64 -8.28 9.97 -12.86
C GLY A 64 -8.90 8.61 -13.19
N LEU A 65 -9.72 8.05 -12.28
CA LEU A 65 -10.47 6.82 -12.53
C LEU A 65 -11.48 7.02 -13.67
N ARG A 66 -12.31 8.07 -13.63
CA ARG A 66 -13.24 8.39 -14.73
C ARG A 66 -12.53 8.63 -16.06
N ASP A 67 -11.44 9.39 -16.05
CA ASP A 67 -10.69 9.72 -17.27
C ASP A 67 -9.95 8.51 -17.84
N SER A 68 -9.69 7.48 -17.04
CA SER A 68 -9.01 6.26 -17.50
C SER A 68 -9.85 5.42 -18.43
N GLY A 69 -11.18 5.46 -18.27
CA GLY A 69 -12.12 4.57 -18.94
C GLY A 69 -12.13 3.13 -18.38
N VAL A 70 -11.40 2.89 -17.29
CA VAL A 70 -11.45 1.60 -16.56
C VAL A 70 -12.72 1.57 -15.72
N ASP A 71 -13.42 0.44 -15.76
CA ASP A 71 -14.59 0.22 -14.91
C ASP A 71 -14.19 0.36 -13.42
N PRO A 72 -14.88 1.21 -12.64
CA PRO A 72 -14.59 1.37 -11.21
C PRO A 72 -14.55 0.05 -10.42
N ASP A 73 -15.39 -0.91 -10.76
CA ASP A 73 -15.42 -2.23 -10.12
C ASP A 73 -14.17 -3.10 -10.45
N GLN A 74 -13.41 -2.74 -11.48
CA GLN A 74 -12.14 -3.37 -11.81
C GLN A 74 -10.93 -2.71 -11.13
N ALA A 75 -11.12 -1.58 -10.45
CA ALA A 75 -10.07 -0.86 -9.76
C ALA A 75 -10.22 -1.01 -8.24
N LEU A 76 -9.25 -1.65 -7.61
CA LEU A 76 -9.18 -1.78 -6.16
C LEU A 76 -8.64 -0.46 -5.57
N VAL A 77 -9.57 0.43 -5.22
CA VAL A 77 -9.23 1.72 -4.61
C VAL A 77 -9.11 1.56 -3.11
N THR A 78 -7.94 1.93 -2.58
CA THR A 78 -7.67 2.03 -1.15
C THR A 78 -7.79 3.48 -0.70
N THR A 79 -8.49 3.72 0.41
CA THR A 79 -8.38 4.97 1.17
C THR A 79 -8.13 4.68 2.64
N LYS A 80 -7.81 5.72 3.44
CA LYS A 80 -7.42 5.56 4.84
C LYS A 80 -8.15 6.59 5.71
N ILE A 81 -8.57 6.16 6.89
CA ILE A 81 -9.11 7.05 7.93
C ILE A 81 -7.96 7.90 8.46
N ALA A 82 -8.07 9.22 8.33
CA ALA A 82 -7.09 10.17 8.85
C ALA A 82 -7.04 10.14 10.38
N GLY A 83 -5.89 10.49 10.96
CA GLY A 83 -5.73 10.54 12.40
C GLY A 83 -6.75 11.45 13.10
N GLY A 84 -7.10 12.57 12.48
CA GLY A 84 -8.14 13.50 12.97
C GLY A 84 -9.56 12.91 13.00
N ASP A 85 -9.84 11.94 12.13
CA ASP A 85 -11.15 11.32 11.96
C ASP A 85 -11.32 10.01 12.77
N GLN A 86 -10.38 9.67 13.68
CA GLN A 86 -10.51 8.47 14.50
C GLN A 86 -11.63 8.59 15.53
N GLY A 87 -12.24 7.45 15.87
CA GLY A 87 -13.42 7.31 16.73
C GLY A 87 -14.64 6.86 15.92
N ARG A 88 -15.72 6.47 16.61
CA ARG A 88 -16.86 5.81 15.96
C ARG A 88 -17.53 6.67 14.88
N ASP A 89 -18.06 7.81 15.29
CA ASP A 89 -18.86 8.66 14.40
C ASP A 89 -17.95 9.43 13.41
N ALA A 90 -16.80 9.93 13.91
CA ALA A 90 -15.84 10.66 13.07
C ALA A 90 -15.27 9.77 11.95
N ALA A 91 -14.91 8.52 12.25
CA ALA A 91 -14.39 7.59 11.23
C ALA A 91 -15.44 7.29 10.16
N ARG A 92 -16.70 7.10 10.58
CA ARG A 92 -17.79 6.89 9.63
C ARG A 92 -18.02 8.10 8.74
N GLU A 93 -18.13 9.30 9.31
CA GLU A 93 -18.32 10.54 8.55
C GLU A 93 -17.16 10.84 7.63
N GLY A 94 -15.93 10.69 8.11
CA GLY A 94 -14.69 10.85 7.34
C GLY A 94 -14.65 9.91 6.13
N PHE A 95 -14.99 8.63 6.34
CA PHE A 95 -15.04 7.64 5.27
C PHE A 95 -16.14 7.93 4.23
N LEU A 96 -17.35 8.26 4.66
CA LEU A 96 -18.42 8.69 3.74
C LEU A 96 -18.03 9.95 2.95
N GLY A 97 -17.26 10.85 3.59
CA GLY A 97 -16.61 11.98 2.93
C GLY A 97 -15.62 11.55 1.87
N SER A 98 -14.81 10.54 2.14
CA SER A 98 -13.87 9.95 1.17
C SER A 98 -14.59 9.37 -0.03
N LEU A 99 -15.65 8.58 0.17
CA LEU A 99 -16.46 8.05 -0.94
C LEU A 99 -17.03 9.16 -1.85
N ARG A 100 -17.54 10.23 -1.24
CA ARG A 100 -18.02 11.38 -2.02
C ARG A 100 -16.92 12.05 -2.85
N ARG A 101 -15.71 12.25 -2.28
CA ARG A 101 -14.56 12.83 -2.99
C ARG A 101 -14.04 11.92 -4.09
N LEU A 102 -14.02 10.62 -3.87
CA LEU A 102 -13.66 9.59 -4.85
C LEU A 102 -14.72 9.45 -5.97
N GLY A 103 -15.99 9.77 -5.66
CA GLY A 103 -17.11 9.50 -6.54
C GLY A 103 -17.44 8.01 -6.66
N LEU A 104 -17.28 7.27 -5.57
CA LEU A 104 -17.53 5.84 -5.46
C LEU A 104 -18.65 5.55 -4.48
N GLU A 105 -19.40 4.47 -4.71
CA GLU A 105 -20.42 3.98 -3.78
C GLU A 105 -19.80 3.16 -2.64
N ARG A 106 -18.67 2.52 -2.89
CA ARG A 106 -17.92 1.69 -1.93
C ARG A 106 -16.41 1.77 -2.22
N ALA A 107 -15.58 1.50 -1.24
CA ALA A 107 -14.14 1.36 -1.42
C ALA A 107 -13.73 -0.11 -1.38
N ALA A 108 -12.72 -0.47 -2.19
CA ALA A 108 -12.19 -1.84 -2.18
C ALA A 108 -11.45 -2.16 -0.87
N LEU A 109 -10.68 -1.21 -0.34
CA LEU A 109 -9.95 -1.38 0.92
C LEU A 109 -9.97 -0.07 1.72
N VAL A 110 -10.27 -0.17 3.01
CA VAL A 110 -10.20 0.95 3.96
C VAL A 110 -9.24 0.60 5.09
N LEU A 111 -8.31 1.50 5.36
CA LEU A 111 -7.30 1.32 6.41
C LEU A 111 -7.45 2.38 7.51
N ILE A 112 -7.09 2.05 8.75
CA ILE A 112 -6.70 3.07 9.73
C ILE A 112 -5.30 3.52 9.36
N HIS A 113 -5.06 4.83 9.12
CA HIS A 113 -3.80 5.32 8.56
C HIS A 113 -2.62 5.19 9.53
N TRP A 114 -2.82 5.54 10.79
CA TRP A 114 -1.86 5.40 11.88
C TRP A 114 -2.60 5.01 13.17
N PRO A 115 -1.94 4.30 14.11
CA PRO A 115 -2.59 3.91 15.36
C PRO A 115 -2.91 5.10 16.28
N ASN A 116 -2.13 6.19 16.22
CA ASN A 116 -2.25 7.40 17.05
C ASN A 116 -2.49 7.06 18.53
N PRO A 117 -1.48 6.51 19.25
CA PRO A 117 -1.67 5.98 20.61
C PRO A 117 -2.18 7.00 21.62
N SER A 118 -1.79 8.29 21.50
CA SER A 118 -2.23 9.34 22.40
C SER A 118 -3.74 9.56 22.39
N ARG A 119 -4.40 9.23 21.30
CA ARG A 119 -5.86 9.34 21.17
C ARG A 119 -6.62 8.17 21.80
N GLY A 120 -6.00 6.97 21.82
CA GLY A 120 -6.64 5.75 22.32
C GLY A 120 -7.88 5.32 21.55
N LEU A 121 -8.04 5.76 20.28
CA LEU A 121 -9.27 5.56 19.49
C LEU A 121 -9.13 4.47 18.41
N ALA A 122 -7.96 3.82 18.31
CA ALA A 122 -7.71 2.82 17.27
C ALA A 122 -8.72 1.66 17.32
N LEU A 123 -9.02 1.12 18.49
CA LEU A 123 -9.98 0.02 18.67
C LEU A 123 -11.42 0.45 18.31
N GLU A 124 -11.83 1.65 18.70
CA GLU A 124 -13.16 2.16 18.35
C GLU A 124 -13.29 2.39 16.85
N THR A 125 -12.25 2.95 16.22
CA THR A 125 -12.16 3.11 14.77
C THR A 125 -12.19 1.76 14.06
N TRP A 126 -11.49 0.75 14.58
CA TRP A 126 -11.50 -0.60 14.02
C TRP A 126 -12.90 -1.22 14.02
N ARG A 127 -13.65 -1.08 15.12
CA ARG A 127 -15.05 -1.52 15.18
C ARG A 127 -15.92 -0.82 14.13
N THR A 128 -15.68 0.47 13.90
CA THR A 128 -16.38 1.21 12.83
C THR A 128 -16.04 0.65 11.44
N LEU A 129 -14.78 0.26 11.18
CA LEU A 129 -14.43 -0.38 9.91
C LEU A 129 -15.13 -1.73 9.75
N ILE A 130 -15.28 -2.51 10.82
CA ILE A 130 -16.04 -3.78 10.80
C ILE A 130 -17.50 -3.49 10.43
N ASP A 131 -18.15 -2.54 11.08
CA ASP A 131 -19.53 -2.14 10.76
C ASP A 131 -19.66 -1.72 9.27
N LEU A 132 -18.73 -0.92 8.75
CA LEU A 132 -18.70 -0.47 7.35
C LEU A 132 -18.51 -1.63 6.35
N LYS A 133 -17.75 -2.65 6.73
CA LYS A 133 -17.59 -3.87 5.92
C LYS A 133 -18.89 -4.68 5.91
N GLU A 134 -19.54 -4.85 7.05
CA GLU A 134 -20.82 -5.55 7.16
C GLU A 134 -21.94 -4.86 6.34
N GLU A 135 -21.89 -3.53 6.25
CA GLU A 135 -22.78 -2.73 5.42
C GLU A 135 -22.44 -2.79 3.92
N GLY A 136 -21.29 -3.36 3.53
CA GLY A 136 -20.83 -3.44 2.15
C GLY A 136 -20.26 -2.13 1.58
N LEU A 137 -20.03 -1.12 2.43
CA LEU A 137 -19.43 0.16 2.02
C LEU A 137 -17.90 0.06 1.90
N ALA A 138 -17.26 -0.81 2.66
CA ALA A 138 -15.88 -1.25 2.52
C ALA A 138 -15.87 -2.74 2.18
N LEU A 139 -15.24 -3.15 1.06
CA LEU A 139 -15.17 -4.57 0.71
C LEU A 139 -14.16 -5.30 1.59
N HIS A 140 -13.02 -4.66 1.86
CA HIS A 140 -11.96 -5.14 2.72
C HIS A 140 -11.56 -4.05 3.71
N ILE A 141 -11.09 -4.48 4.88
CA ILE A 141 -10.65 -3.58 5.95
C ILE A 141 -9.28 -4.00 6.48
N GLY A 142 -8.51 -3.02 6.91
CA GLY A 142 -7.18 -3.25 7.45
C GLY A 142 -6.65 -2.03 8.20
N VAL A 143 -5.36 -2.04 8.40
CA VAL A 143 -4.67 -0.98 9.14
C VAL A 143 -3.39 -0.58 8.42
N SER A 144 -2.78 0.51 8.87
CA SER A 144 -1.47 0.94 8.38
C SER A 144 -0.60 1.38 9.55
N ASN A 145 0.68 0.97 9.51
CA ASN A 145 1.70 1.27 10.52
C ASN A 145 1.44 0.67 11.91
N PHE A 146 0.62 -0.36 12.00
CA PHE A 146 0.40 -1.07 13.26
C PHE A 146 1.54 -2.08 13.52
N ARG A 147 1.99 -2.15 14.76
CA ARG A 147 2.97 -3.13 15.25
C ARG A 147 2.26 -4.44 15.65
N PRO A 148 2.99 -5.56 15.79
CA PRO A 148 2.41 -6.83 16.18
C PRO A 148 1.54 -6.76 17.44
N GLU A 149 2.00 -6.06 18.48
CA GLU A 149 1.25 -5.90 19.73
C GLU A 149 -0.06 -5.15 19.54
N GLN A 150 -0.08 -4.10 18.71
CA GLN A 150 -1.29 -3.33 18.39
C GLN A 150 -2.27 -4.13 17.53
N LEU A 151 -1.75 -4.96 16.62
CA LEU A 151 -2.58 -5.89 15.83
C LEU A 151 -3.24 -6.93 16.74
N GLN A 152 -2.48 -7.51 17.67
CA GLN A 152 -2.97 -8.49 18.63
C GLN A 152 -4.10 -7.91 19.49
N GLU A 153 -3.94 -6.65 19.98
CA GLU A 153 -5.00 -5.95 20.73
C GLU A 153 -6.30 -5.83 19.94
N LEU A 154 -6.25 -5.50 18.64
CA LEU A 154 -7.45 -5.42 17.79
C LEU A 154 -8.10 -6.80 17.63
N ILE A 155 -7.30 -7.84 17.38
CA ILE A 155 -7.77 -9.22 17.19
C ILE A 155 -8.43 -9.74 18.47
N ASP A 156 -7.78 -9.60 19.62
CA ASP A 156 -8.28 -10.07 20.91
C ASP A 156 -9.58 -9.37 21.33
N ALA A 157 -9.68 -8.07 21.03
CA ALA A 157 -10.83 -7.26 21.42
C ALA A 157 -12.05 -7.42 20.51
N THR A 158 -11.88 -7.93 19.28
CA THR A 158 -12.98 -7.98 18.29
C THR A 158 -13.18 -9.35 17.65
N GLY A 159 -12.19 -10.24 17.72
CA GLY A 159 -12.18 -11.51 16.98
C GLY A 159 -12.01 -11.34 15.47
N VAL A 160 -11.78 -10.12 14.98
CA VAL A 160 -11.61 -9.82 13.54
C VAL A 160 -10.16 -9.44 13.28
N THR A 161 -9.52 -10.20 12.39
CA THR A 161 -8.14 -9.95 11.95
C THR A 161 -8.12 -8.91 10.80
N PRO A 162 -7.28 -7.87 10.85
CA PRO A 162 -7.05 -6.99 9.71
C PRO A 162 -6.59 -7.77 8.48
N GLU A 163 -7.23 -7.56 7.32
CA GLU A 163 -6.88 -8.28 6.09
C GLU A 163 -5.54 -7.80 5.52
N VAL A 164 -5.22 -6.52 5.72
CA VAL A 164 -3.99 -5.87 5.25
C VAL A 164 -3.40 -5.03 6.37
N ASN A 165 -2.08 -5.09 6.55
CA ASN A 165 -1.33 -4.06 7.27
C ASN A 165 -0.32 -3.41 6.31
N GLN A 166 -0.51 -2.10 6.04
CA GLN A 166 0.37 -1.33 5.17
C GLN A 166 1.47 -0.66 6.00
N ILE A 167 2.72 -1.07 5.82
CA ILE A 167 3.87 -0.64 6.64
C ILE A 167 5.00 -0.05 5.80
N GLN A 168 5.85 0.76 6.42
CA GLN A 168 7.13 1.17 5.82
C GLN A 168 7.99 -0.09 5.63
N LEU A 169 8.31 -0.41 4.36
CA LEU A 169 9.10 -1.60 4.07
C LEU A 169 9.86 -1.46 2.74
N SER A 170 11.11 -1.88 2.76
CA SER A 170 12.02 -1.89 1.61
C SER A 170 13.18 -2.87 1.89
N PRO A 171 14.09 -3.15 0.95
CA PRO A 171 15.29 -3.95 1.23
C PRO A 171 16.17 -3.41 2.35
N ALA A 172 16.16 -2.10 2.62
CA ALA A 172 16.87 -1.50 3.74
C ALA A 172 16.08 -1.51 5.07
N LEU A 173 14.83 -1.91 5.02
CA LEU A 173 13.93 -1.99 6.17
C LEU A 173 12.97 -3.18 5.97
N PRO A 174 13.47 -4.41 6.13
CA PRO A 174 12.70 -5.62 5.78
C PRO A 174 11.57 -5.96 6.76
N ARG A 175 11.56 -5.38 7.97
CA ARG A 175 10.52 -5.55 8.99
C ARG A 175 10.23 -7.03 9.30
N ALA A 176 11.27 -7.85 9.45
CA ALA A 176 11.18 -9.30 9.49
C ALA A 176 10.21 -9.84 10.56
N GLU A 177 10.24 -9.28 11.77
CA GLU A 177 9.35 -9.69 12.87
C GLU A 177 7.88 -9.35 12.56
N THR A 178 7.62 -8.13 12.07
CA THR A 178 6.28 -7.71 11.68
C THR A 178 5.74 -8.55 10.52
N VAL A 179 6.56 -8.84 9.51
CA VAL A 179 6.17 -9.70 8.37
C VAL A 179 5.91 -11.14 8.82
N ALA A 180 6.70 -11.67 9.77
CA ALA A 180 6.46 -13.00 10.33
C ALA A 180 5.12 -13.07 11.07
N PHE A 181 4.79 -12.06 11.89
CA PHE A 181 3.50 -11.95 12.57
C PHE A 181 2.34 -11.89 11.56
N HIS A 182 2.48 -11.11 10.50
CA HIS A 182 1.46 -11.02 9.44
C HIS A 182 1.18 -12.39 8.81
N ARG A 183 2.23 -13.14 8.46
CA ARG A 183 2.10 -14.47 7.87
C ARG A 183 1.39 -15.46 8.79
N GLU A 184 1.73 -15.43 10.08
CA GLU A 184 1.11 -16.29 11.10
C GLU A 184 -0.40 -16.03 11.23
N HIS A 185 -0.82 -14.78 11.08
CA HIS A 185 -2.23 -14.37 11.24
C HIS A 185 -3.00 -14.21 9.93
N GLY A 186 -2.38 -14.55 8.78
CA GLY A 186 -3.03 -14.41 7.47
C GLY A 186 -3.27 -12.96 7.04
N ILE A 187 -2.46 -12.02 7.55
CA ILE A 187 -2.51 -10.60 7.19
C ILE A 187 -1.62 -10.35 5.97
N VAL A 188 -2.15 -9.73 4.93
CA VAL A 188 -1.34 -9.32 3.77
C VAL A 188 -0.47 -8.13 4.13
N THR A 189 0.84 -8.27 3.94
CA THR A 189 1.79 -7.16 4.10
C THR A 189 1.76 -6.29 2.86
N GLN A 190 1.51 -4.98 3.03
CA GLN A 190 1.62 -4.00 1.96
C GLN A 190 2.70 -2.97 2.31
N ALA A 191 3.64 -2.75 1.38
CA ALA A 191 4.81 -1.91 1.58
C ALA A 191 4.60 -0.50 1.02
N TRP A 192 4.56 0.52 1.90
CA TRP A 192 4.77 1.89 1.46
C TRP A 192 6.26 2.26 1.55
N GLY A 193 6.70 3.17 0.69
CA GLY A 193 8.12 3.50 0.57
C GLY A 193 9.02 2.36 0.08
N PRO A 194 8.56 1.47 -0.83
CA PRO A 194 9.32 0.27 -1.23
C PRO A 194 10.64 0.60 -1.94
N LEU A 195 10.84 1.85 -2.33
CA LEU A 195 12.05 2.38 -2.98
C LEU A 195 12.92 3.23 -2.03
N GLY A 196 12.68 3.17 -0.71
CA GLY A 196 13.45 3.88 0.31
C GLY A 196 12.96 5.30 0.63
N GLY A 197 11.69 5.60 0.36
CA GLY A 197 11.08 6.88 0.73
C GLY A 197 11.72 8.09 0.02
N ARG A 198 11.94 9.21 0.75
CA ARG A 198 12.49 10.46 0.18
C ARG A 198 13.97 10.34 -0.20
N GLU A 199 14.74 9.60 0.56
CA GLU A 199 16.18 9.42 0.33
C GLU A 199 16.45 8.48 -0.83
N GLY A 200 15.52 7.54 -1.09
CA GLY A 200 15.65 6.54 -2.13
C GLY A 200 16.75 5.52 -1.84
N LEU A 201 16.66 4.37 -2.46
CA LEU A 201 17.68 3.31 -2.36
C LEU A 201 18.50 3.15 -3.65
N GLY A 202 18.19 3.94 -4.69
CA GLY A 202 18.77 3.76 -6.02
C GLY A 202 20.28 3.85 -6.08
N ASP A 203 20.91 4.59 -5.15
CA ASP A 203 22.35 4.77 -5.08
C ASP A 203 23.08 3.76 -4.18
N GLN A 204 22.35 2.90 -3.48
CA GLN A 204 22.94 1.86 -2.63
C GLN A 204 23.74 0.87 -3.50
N PHE A 205 24.99 0.61 -3.07
CA PHE A 205 25.92 -0.25 -3.81
C PHE A 205 25.34 -1.64 -4.10
N ALA A 206 24.70 -2.26 -3.10
CA ALA A 206 24.10 -3.58 -3.22
C ALA A 206 23.02 -3.60 -4.32
N LEU A 207 22.06 -2.68 -4.28
CA LEU A 207 21.00 -2.58 -5.31
C LEU A 207 21.56 -2.33 -6.70
N ARG A 208 22.54 -1.41 -6.83
CA ARG A 208 23.18 -1.12 -8.13
C ARG A 208 23.97 -2.30 -8.68
N ARG A 209 24.60 -3.10 -7.82
CA ARG A 209 25.34 -4.29 -8.24
C ARG A 209 24.39 -5.35 -8.78
N VAL A 210 23.31 -5.66 -8.04
CA VAL A 210 22.29 -6.63 -8.47
C VAL A 210 21.59 -6.13 -9.74
N ALA A 211 21.21 -4.84 -9.82
CA ALA A 211 20.59 -4.25 -10.99
C ALA A 211 21.44 -4.39 -12.26
N ARG A 212 22.76 -4.16 -12.15
CA ARG A 212 23.69 -4.36 -13.28
C ARG A 212 23.79 -5.82 -13.72
N LYS A 213 23.80 -6.78 -12.77
CA LYS A 213 23.82 -8.21 -13.07
C LYS A 213 22.62 -8.62 -13.92
N HIS A 214 21.44 -8.11 -13.58
CA HIS A 214 20.18 -8.43 -14.26
C HIS A 214 19.84 -7.50 -15.43
N GLY A 215 20.62 -6.45 -15.70
CA GLY A 215 20.36 -5.49 -16.79
C GLY A 215 19.09 -4.65 -16.58
N VAL A 216 18.69 -4.41 -15.32
CA VAL A 216 17.46 -3.69 -14.93
C VAL A 216 17.77 -2.52 -13.99
N SER A 217 16.75 -1.73 -13.62
CA SER A 217 16.92 -0.63 -12.68
C SER A 217 16.97 -1.11 -11.22
N ALA A 218 17.62 -0.33 -10.35
CA ALA A 218 17.62 -0.58 -8.90
C ALA A 218 16.21 -0.61 -8.31
N SER A 219 15.29 0.22 -8.82
CA SER A 219 13.88 0.20 -8.43
C SER A 219 13.22 -1.16 -8.73
N GLN A 220 13.48 -1.75 -9.91
CA GLN A 220 12.93 -3.06 -10.24
C GLN A 220 13.47 -4.16 -9.32
N ILE A 221 14.75 -4.10 -8.94
CA ILE A 221 15.33 -5.05 -7.97
C ILE A 221 14.65 -4.90 -6.59
N SER A 222 14.47 -3.67 -6.10
CA SER A 222 13.79 -3.42 -4.82
C SER A 222 12.37 -3.97 -4.82
N LEU A 223 11.61 -3.73 -5.89
CA LEU A 223 10.24 -4.20 -6.03
C LEU A 223 10.17 -5.72 -6.20
N ARG A 224 11.09 -6.29 -6.99
CA ARG A 224 11.19 -7.75 -7.19
C ARG A 224 11.48 -8.47 -5.88
N TRP A 225 12.41 -7.96 -5.09
CA TRP A 225 12.74 -8.49 -3.77
C TRP A 225 11.52 -8.58 -2.85
N ALA A 226 10.65 -7.58 -2.88
CA ALA A 226 9.44 -7.58 -2.06
C ALA A 226 8.40 -8.59 -2.57
N ILE A 227 8.07 -8.57 -3.88
CA ILE A 227 7.04 -9.46 -4.43
C ILE A 227 7.45 -10.94 -4.42
N ASP A 228 8.76 -11.26 -4.42
CA ASP A 228 9.26 -12.63 -4.21
C ASP A 228 8.92 -13.18 -2.81
N GLN A 229 8.52 -12.32 -1.90
CA GLN A 229 8.13 -12.64 -0.54
C GLN A 229 6.61 -12.50 -0.32
N ASP A 230 5.81 -12.41 -1.40
CA ASP A 230 4.37 -12.14 -1.39
C ASP A 230 4.00 -10.80 -0.70
N ILE A 231 4.93 -9.83 -0.69
CA ILE A 231 4.70 -8.49 -0.16
C ILE A 231 4.16 -7.60 -1.29
N VAL A 232 2.97 -7.02 -1.07
CA VAL A 232 2.37 -6.04 -1.98
C VAL A 232 3.16 -4.74 -1.92
N VAL A 233 3.50 -4.16 -3.06
CA VAL A 233 4.24 -2.88 -3.13
C VAL A 233 3.41 -1.79 -3.79
N ILE A 234 3.51 -0.55 -3.28
CA ILE A 234 2.80 0.62 -3.82
C ILE A 234 3.78 1.74 -4.20
N PRO A 235 4.67 1.51 -5.19
CA PRO A 235 5.57 2.55 -5.66
C PRO A 235 4.79 3.72 -6.26
N LYS A 236 5.30 4.94 -6.05
CA LYS A 236 4.74 6.17 -6.59
C LYS A 236 5.57 6.68 -7.76
N SER A 237 4.92 7.08 -8.85
CA SER A 237 5.55 7.83 -9.94
C SER A 237 4.53 8.64 -10.73
N GLN A 238 4.85 9.92 -11.06
CA GLN A 238 4.11 10.72 -12.01
C GLN A 238 4.62 10.55 -13.46
N ASP A 239 5.76 9.87 -13.63
CA ASP A 239 6.36 9.58 -14.93
C ASP A 239 5.79 8.28 -15.50
N PRO A 240 5.11 8.31 -16.67
CA PRO A 240 4.49 7.14 -17.28
C PRO A 240 5.49 6.02 -17.61
N GLN A 241 6.74 6.38 -17.95
CA GLN A 241 7.77 5.38 -18.23
C GLN A 241 8.18 4.64 -16.96
N ARG A 242 8.37 5.38 -15.84
CA ARG A 242 8.66 4.76 -14.54
C ARG A 242 7.48 3.94 -14.03
N GLN A 243 6.23 4.37 -14.26
CA GLN A 243 5.05 3.55 -13.94
C GLN A 243 5.16 2.19 -14.62
N ARG A 244 5.40 2.15 -15.93
CA ARG A 244 5.56 0.89 -16.68
C ARG A 244 6.76 0.08 -16.20
N THR A 245 7.92 0.71 -16.00
CA THR A 245 9.13 0.04 -15.52
C THR A 245 8.94 -0.60 -14.16
N ASN A 246 8.29 0.11 -13.22
CA ASN A 246 8.02 -0.42 -11.88
C ASN A 246 7.10 -1.64 -11.87
N ALA A 247 6.24 -1.79 -12.86
CA ALA A 247 5.34 -2.94 -12.97
C ALA A 247 5.88 -4.05 -13.91
N SER A 248 7.01 -3.82 -14.60
CA SER A 248 7.62 -4.78 -15.52
C SER A 248 8.74 -5.55 -14.81
N LEU A 249 8.35 -6.54 -13.99
CA LEU A 249 9.27 -7.32 -13.16
C LEU A 249 9.43 -8.77 -13.63
N GLN A 250 8.78 -9.15 -14.74
CA GLN A 250 8.86 -10.49 -15.30
C GLN A 250 10.29 -10.80 -15.78
N GLY A 251 10.76 -12.03 -15.56
CA GLY A 251 12.08 -12.49 -15.97
C GLY A 251 13.23 -12.02 -15.09
N ILE A 252 12.97 -11.26 -14.01
CA ILE A 252 13.97 -10.96 -12.98
C ILE A 252 13.91 -12.10 -11.95
N GLU A 253 14.99 -12.87 -11.83
CA GLU A 253 15.10 -13.98 -10.88
C GLU A 253 16.28 -13.73 -9.96
N LEU A 254 16.01 -13.34 -8.70
CA LEU A 254 17.05 -13.10 -7.71
C LEU A 254 17.57 -14.44 -7.17
N ASP A 255 18.89 -14.66 -7.26
CA ASP A 255 19.54 -15.83 -6.67
C ASP A 255 19.96 -15.59 -5.20
N ASP A 256 20.58 -16.59 -4.57
CA ASP A 256 20.98 -16.52 -3.15
C ASP A 256 22.07 -15.47 -2.91
N GLU A 257 22.99 -15.24 -3.90
CA GLU A 257 24.00 -14.18 -3.79
C GLU A 257 23.33 -12.79 -3.82
N ASP A 258 22.36 -12.59 -4.70
CA ASP A 258 21.60 -11.36 -4.78
C ASP A 258 20.85 -11.08 -3.46
N ARG A 259 20.15 -12.10 -2.92
CA ARG A 259 19.41 -12.00 -1.67
C ARG A 259 20.33 -11.69 -0.49
N ALA A 260 21.48 -12.36 -0.40
CA ALA A 260 22.47 -12.10 0.65
C ALA A 260 23.04 -10.67 0.54
N LEU A 261 23.28 -10.18 -0.67
CA LEU A 261 23.76 -8.83 -0.89
C LEU A 261 22.71 -7.78 -0.53
N LEU A 262 21.44 -8.01 -0.87
CA LEU A 262 20.32 -7.13 -0.50
C LEU A 262 20.08 -7.13 1.01
N ALA A 263 20.26 -8.27 1.70
CA ALA A 263 20.15 -8.37 3.15
C ALA A 263 21.20 -7.51 3.89
N SER A 264 22.34 -7.21 3.25
CA SER A 264 23.34 -6.29 3.83
C SER A 264 22.89 -4.84 3.93
N LEU A 265 21.74 -4.49 3.33
CA LEU A 265 21.15 -3.15 3.40
C LEU A 265 20.33 -2.92 4.68
N ASP A 266 19.99 -3.96 5.43
CA ASP A 266 19.11 -3.90 6.59
C ASP A 266 19.67 -2.92 7.64
N LEU A 267 18.87 -1.90 7.92
CA LEU A 267 19.17 -0.86 8.93
C LEU A 267 18.59 -1.18 10.31
N GLY A 268 17.89 -2.31 10.42
CA GLY A 268 17.17 -2.72 11.63
C GLY A 268 15.82 -2.05 11.80
N GLU A 269 14.99 -2.62 12.68
CA GLU A 269 13.60 -2.22 12.92
C GLU A 269 13.47 -0.75 13.38
N GLU A 270 14.46 -0.27 14.15
CA GLU A 270 14.48 1.10 14.70
C GLU A 270 14.67 2.21 13.63
N ALA A 271 15.02 1.83 12.40
CA ALA A 271 15.06 2.77 11.28
C ALA A 271 13.66 3.09 10.70
N ALA A 272 12.63 2.35 11.09
CA ALA A 272 11.25 2.65 10.73
C ALA A 272 10.71 3.86 11.51
N TRP A 273 9.73 4.54 10.94
CA TRP A 273 8.93 5.48 11.70
C TRP A 273 8.22 4.74 12.84
N ASP A 274 8.47 5.16 14.07
CA ASP A 274 7.91 4.50 15.25
C ASP A 274 6.46 4.91 15.46
N SER A 275 5.55 3.98 15.21
CA SER A 275 4.11 4.20 15.35
C SER A 275 3.62 4.27 16.81
N ARG A 276 4.52 4.07 17.79
CA ARG A 276 4.24 4.33 19.21
C ARG A 276 4.37 5.82 19.55
N GLU A 277 5.14 6.57 18.75
CA GLU A 277 5.45 7.99 18.97
C GLU A 277 4.96 8.87 17.84
N HIS A 278 4.85 8.33 16.60
CA HIS A 278 4.36 9.09 15.46
C HIS A 278 2.85 9.26 15.52
N GLU A 279 2.42 10.51 15.48
CA GLU A 279 1.02 10.92 15.50
C GLU A 279 0.67 11.65 14.20
N GLU A 280 -0.45 11.29 13.60
CA GLU A 280 -1.01 11.95 12.42
C GLU A 280 -2.16 12.87 12.85
N TRP A 281 -2.09 14.15 12.49
CA TRP A 281 -3.11 15.16 12.80
C TRP A 281 -3.69 15.81 11.55
#